data_99c60ac9bf564a6c837efe9adf68653e
#
_entry.id   99c60ac9bf564a6c837efe9adf68653e
#
_cell.length_a   1.000
_cell.length_b   1.000
_cell.length_c   1.000
_cell.angle_alpha   90.00
_cell.angle_beta   90.00
_cell.angle_gamma   90.00
#
_symmetry.space_group_name_H-M   'P 1'
#
loop_
_entity.id
_entity.type
_entity.pdbx_description
1 polymer ?
#
loop_
_entity_poly.entity_id
_entity_poly.type
_entity_poly.pdbx_seq_one_letter_code
_entity_poly.pdbx_strand_id
1 'polypeptide(L)'
;MCGIVGMVSSRPVNQSIYDALLLLQHRGQDAAGIVTMQGTKCFMHKARGMVRDVFRTRNMRALPGNIGLGQVRYPTAGNAFNDD
;
A
#
# COMPACT_ATOMS: atom_id res chain seq x y z
N MET A 1 -14.42 1.70 -4.59
CA MET A 1 -13.49 2.73 -5.07
C MET A 1 -12.12 2.50 -4.45
N CYS A 2 -11.07 2.80 -5.18
CA CYS A 2 -9.72 2.54 -4.71
C CYS A 2 -8.80 3.69 -5.08
N GLY A 3 -7.75 3.87 -4.28
CA GLY A 3 -6.69 4.81 -4.61
C GLY A 3 -5.42 4.04 -4.89
N ILE A 4 -4.70 4.44 -5.92
CA ILE A 4 -3.48 3.76 -6.33
C ILE A 4 -2.39 4.80 -6.56
N VAL A 5 -1.17 4.46 -6.15
CA VAL A 5 0.00 5.29 -6.41
C VAL A 5 1.15 4.40 -6.87
N GLY A 6 1.87 4.85 -7.88
CA GLY A 6 3.05 4.16 -8.35
C GLY A 6 4.24 5.08 -8.34
N MET A 7 5.42 4.54 -8.08
CA MET A 7 6.64 5.34 -8.00
C MET A 7 7.83 4.58 -8.54
N VAL A 8 8.72 5.33 -9.20
CA VAL A 8 10.03 4.89 -9.61
C VAL A 8 11.01 5.96 -9.18
N SER A 9 12.09 5.57 -8.54
CA SER A 9 13.04 6.54 -8.02
C SER A 9 14.43 5.95 -8.03
N SER A 10 15.43 6.79 -7.79
CA SER A 10 16.79 6.31 -7.58
C SER A 10 17.01 5.91 -6.12
N ARG A 11 16.01 6.09 -5.28
CA ARG A 11 16.06 5.75 -3.84
C ARG A 11 14.93 4.80 -3.53
N PRO A 12 14.97 4.16 -2.36
CA PRO A 12 13.86 3.32 -1.93
C PRO A 12 12.56 4.11 -1.91
N VAL A 13 11.47 3.49 -2.35
CA VAL A 13 10.19 4.17 -2.50
C VAL A 13 9.18 3.86 -1.41
N ASN A 14 9.51 2.95 -0.49
CA ASN A 14 8.53 2.49 0.50
C ASN A 14 7.95 3.65 1.33
N GLN A 15 8.79 4.52 1.86
CA GLN A 15 8.29 5.61 2.69
C GLN A 15 7.45 6.60 1.87
N SER A 16 7.88 6.89 0.65
CA SER A 16 7.14 7.83 -0.20
C SER A 16 5.78 7.26 -0.58
N ILE A 17 5.71 5.96 -0.85
CA ILE A 17 4.43 5.33 -1.15
C ILE A 17 3.54 5.36 0.08
N TYR A 18 4.09 5.06 1.26
CA TYR A 18 3.33 5.10 2.49
C TYR A 18 2.74 6.50 2.71
N ASP A 19 3.56 7.53 2.54
CA ASP A 19 3.10 8.91 2.73
C ASP A 19 1.97 9.24 1.75
N ALA A 20 2.11 8.78 0.51
CA ALA A 20 1.07 9.02 -0.49
C ALA A 20 -0.22 8.28 -0.15
N LEU A 21 -0.11 7.06 0.38
CA LEU A 21 -1.30 6.32 0.77
C LEU A 21 -2.02 7.00 1.93
N LEU A 22 -1.28 7.62 2.84
CA LEU A 22 -1.91 8.38 3.92
C LEU A 22 -2.75 9.51 3.37
N LEU A 23 -2.31 10.13 2.29
CA LEU A 23 -3.08 11.20 1.65
C LEU A 23 -4.30 10.66 0.91
N LEU A 24 -4.22 9.43 0.44
CA LEU A 24 -5.33 8.83 -0.30
C LEU A 24 -6.36 8.17 0.60
N GLN A 25 -6.01 7.87 1.84
CA GLN A 25 -6.96 7.19 2.71
C GLN A 25 -8.04 8.17 3.17
N HIS A 26 -9.24 7.64 3.24
CA HIS A 26 -10.40 8.39 3.70
C HIS A 26 -11.15 7.56 4.71
N ARG A 27 -12.12 8.18 5.34
CA ARG A 27 -13.02 7.46 6.21
C ARG A 27 -13.65 6.31 5.43
N GLY A 28 -13.61 5.13 6.00
CA GLY A 28 -14.17 3.95 5.34
C GLY A 28 -13.16 3.13 4.56
N GLN A 29 -11.92 3.57 4.45
CA GLN A 29 -10.88 2.76 3.84
C GLN A 29 -10.66 1.52 4.70
N ASP A 30 -10.65 0.34 4.09
CA ASP A 30 -10.64 -0.90 4.87
C ASP A 30 -9.47 -1.82 4.58
N ALA A 31 -8.64 -1.51 3.60
CA ALA A 31 -7.48 -2.34 3.30
C ALA A 31 -6.43 -1.51 2.60
N ALA A 32 -5.18 -1.92 2.74
CA ALA A 32 -4.06 -1.24 2.11
C ALA A 32 -2.99 -2.24 1.73
N GLY A 33 -2.24 -1.95 0.69
CA GLY A 33 -1.17 -2.81 0.25
C GLY A 33 -0.08 -2.01 -0.42
N ILE A 34 1.15 -2.51 -0.32
CA ILE A 34 2.30 -1.98 -1.03
C ILE A 34 3.08 -3.15 -1.61
N VAL A 35 3.46 -3.02 -2.87
CA VAL A 35 4.38 -3.95 -3.49
C VAL A 35 5.57 -3.15 -3.97
N THR A 36 6.77 -3.68 -3.73
CA THR A 36 7.99 -3.04 -4.22
C THR A 36 8.79 -4.06 -4.98
N MET A 37 9.72 -3.57 -5.79
CA MET A 37 10.59 -4.42 -6.58
C MET A 37 12.02 -3.94 -6.44
N GLN A 38 12.91 -4.88 -6.21
CA GLN A 38 14.34 -4.61 -6.13
C GLN A 38 15.04 -5.61 -7.05
N GLY A 39 15.54 -5.12 -8.17
CA GLY A 39 16.08 -6.02 -9.18
C GLY A 39 14.96 -6.89 -9.72
N THR A 40 15.12 -8.19 -9.60
CA THR A 40 14.10 -9.13 -10.06
C THR A 40 13.23 -9.67 -8.93
N LYS A 41 13.40 -9.15 -7.73
CA LYS A 41 12.62 -9.63 -6.58
C LYS A 41 11.49 -8.67 -6.27
N CYS A 42 10.33 -9.24 -5.96
CA CYS A 42 9.15 -8.49 -5.54
C CYS A 42 8.88 -8.73 -4.07
N PHE A 43 8.45 -7.69 -3.40
CA PHE A 43 8.09 -7.75 -1.99
C PHE A 43 6.71 -7.13 -1.84
N MET A 44 5.89 -7.72 -0.99
CA MET A 44 4.54 -7.24 -0.83
C MET A 44 4.07 -7.38 0.60
N HIS A 45 3.31 -6.39 1.05
CA HIS A 45 2.60 -6.50 2.31
C HIS A 45 1.24 -5.85 2.12
N LYS A 46 0.19 -6.58 2.45
CA LYS A 46 -1.16 -6.05 2.38
C LYS A 46 -1.97 -6.65 3.51
N ALA A 47 -2.93 -5.89 4.00
CA ALA A 47 -3.78 -6.35 5.06
C ALA A 47 -5.00 -5.44 5.15
N ARG A 48 -5.99 -5.89 5.90
CA ARG A 48 -7.14 -5.05 6.21
C ARG A 48 -6.74 -4.06 7.29
N GLY A 49 -7.30 -2.88 7.20
CA GLY A 49 -7.06 -1.85 8.20
C GLY A 49 -6.66 -0.54 7.55
N MET A 50 -6.44 0.44 8.39
CA MET A 50 -5.99 1.75 7.94
C MET A 50 -4.51 1.68 7.63
N VAL A 51 -4.06 2.57 6.75
CA VAL A 51 -2.67 2.57 6.28
C VAL A 51 -1.69 2.52 7.46
N ARG A 52 -1.91 3.34 8.46
CA ARG A 52 -1.01 3.42 9.60
C ARG A 52 -0.93 2.12 10.38
N ASP A 53 -2.04 1.37 10.43
CA ASP A 53 -2.08 0.13 11.18
C ASP A 53 -1.53 -1.05 10.38
N VAL A 54 -1.68 -1.00 9.07
CA VAL A 54 -1.19 -2.07 8.20
C VAL A 54 0.32 -2.03 8.08
N PHE A 55 0.90 -0.83 7.98
CA PHE A 55 2.33 -0.68 7.73
C PHE A 55 3.06 -0.18 8.97
N ARG A 56 3.59 -1.12 9.74
CA ARG A 56 4.43 -0.82 10.87
C ARG A 56 5.88 -0.79 10.42
N THR A 57 6.76 -0.35 11.29
CA THR A 57 8.18 -0.25 10.97
C THR A 57 8.73 -1.54 10.36
N ARG A 58 8.41 -2.68 10.97
CA ARG A 58 8.92 -3.94 10.47
C ARG A 58 8.39 -4.27 9.07
N ASN A 59 7.17 -3.87 8.79
CA ASN A 59 6.59 -4.11 7.46
C ASN A 59 7.28 -3.23 6.41
N MET A 60 7.56 -2.00 6.78
CA MET A 60 8.23 -1.09 5.86
C MET A 60 9.64 -1.57 5.54
N ARG A 61 10.33 -2.11 6.53
CA ARG A 61 11.67 -2.65 6.30
C ARG A 61 11.67 -3.85 5.37
N ALA A 62 10.56 -4.54 5.28
CA ALA A 62 10.43 -5.70 4.41
C ALA A 62 10.03 -5.33 2.98
N LEU A 63 10.00 -4.05 2.66
CA LEU A 63 9.60 -3.57 1.35
C LEU A 63 10.74 -2.75 0.72
N PRO A 64 11.87 -3.38 0.40
CA PRO A 64 12.98 -2.65 -0.21
C PRO A 64 12.73 -2.44 -1.70
N GLY A 65 13.50 -1.54 -2.29
CA GLY A 65 13.44 -1.36 -3.73
C GLY A 65 13.07 0.06 -4.12
N ASN A 66 13.32 0.37 -5.39
CA ASN A 66 13.12 1.71 -5.90
C ASN A 66 11.99 1.81 -6.93
N ILE A 67 11.19 0.77 -7.03
CA ILE A 67 9.98 0.74 -7.85
C ILE A 67 8.88 0.18 -6.99
N GLY A 68 7.72 0.79 -7.01
CA GLY A 68 6.65 0.26 -6.20
C GLY A 68 5.28 0.80 -6.55
N LEU A 69 4.28 0.11 -6.01
CA LEU A 69 2.88 0.45 -6.14
C LEU A 69 2.23 0.36 -4.77
N GLY A 70 1.39 1.33 -4.48
CA GLY A 70 0.60 1.30 -3.27
C GLY A 70 -0.87 1.42 -3.59
N GLN A 71 -1.71 0.88 -2.73
CA GLN A 71 -3.14 0.85 -2.95
C GLN A 71 -3.89 0.94 -1.62
N VAL A 72 -4.97 1.69 -1.62
CA VAL A 72 -5.94 1.66 -0.53
C VAL A 72 -7.28 1.28 -1.15
N ARG A 73 -8.07 0.53 -0.41
CA ARG A 73 -9.36 0.06 -0.89
C ARG A 73 -10.48 0.57 0.01
N TYR A 74 -11.57 0.96 -0.65
CA TYR A 74 -12.78 1.33 0.03
C TYR A 74 -13.86 0.36 -0.36
N PRO A 75 -14.62 -0.18 0.59
CA PRO A 75 -15.69 -1.08 0.24
C PRO A 75 -16.78 -0.34 -0.51
N THR A 76 -17.39 -1.02 -1.47
CA THR A 76 -18.56 -0.48 -2.14
C THR A 76 -19.80 -1.07 -1.51
N ALA A 77 -20.89 -0.33 -1.56
CA ALA A 77 -22.13 -0.79 -0.95
C ALA A 77 -22.52 -2.14 -1.53
N GLY A 78 -22.82 -3.06 -0.66
CA GLY A 78 -23.34 -4.35 -1.07
C GLY A 78 -22.31 -5.39 -1.43
N ASN A 79 -21.06 -5.06 -1.56
CA ASN A 79 -20.08 -6.08 -1.91
C ASN A 79 -18.78 -5.94 -1.15
N ALA A 80 -18.81 -5.30 -0.01
CA ALA A 80 -17.62 -5.15 0.80
C ALA A 80 -17.05 -6.48 1.27
N PHE A 81 -17.87 -7.49 1.31
CA PHE A 81 -17.43 -8.79 1.81
C PHE A 81 -16.89 -9.70 0.76
N ASN A 82 -17.04 -9.36 -0.47
CA ASN A 82 -16.71 -10.27 -1.54
C ASN A 82 -15.31 -10.14 -2.01
N ASP A 83 -14.63 -9.17 -1.55
CA ASP A 83 -13.29 -8.96 -2.01
C ASP A 83 -12.32 -9.48 -1.09
N ASP A 84 -11.38 -10.03 -1.49
CA ASP A 84 -10.39 -10.46 -0.66
C ASP A 84 -9.09 -10.36 -1.10
#